data_805698d627d3d9ed908b2c7bc6181048
#
_entry.id   805698d627d3d9ed908b2c7bc6181048
#
_cell.length_a   1.000
_cell.length_b   1.000
_cell.length_c   1.000
_cell.angle_alpha   90.00
_cell.angle_beta   90.00
_cell.angle_gamma   90.00
#
_symmetry.space_group_name_H-M   'P 1'
#
loop_
_entity.id
_entity.type
_entity.pdbx_description
1 polymer ?
#
loop_
_entity_poly.entity_id
_entity_poly.type
_entity_poly.pdbx_seq_one_letter_code
_entity_poly.pdbx_strand_id
1 'polypeptide(L)'
;EYLVGNDTTVYASYGHSFTPPILYQVYRSERSPIKIVNGVPTASTRGSLPNPDLDPEQTDTYELGLKKKWKDTTANIAVYKADTKDAIRYFSTGKASTYKGVFYKKGYSQYRNFGKAKKKGFEFSATHQFSDKVSGYLNYAWETESIDGEHNWDIPKHLIHFGAEFTDKRWDILADAQYVSARQEPDAATGVYYSAGKFFIASLSANYSFTKNTTAQFYIYNLFDKVIYDSEAASGRTYTLTLRHSF
;
A
#
# COMPACT_ATOMS: atom_id res chain seq x y z
N GLU A 1 -18.32 6.40 -19.30
CA GLU A 1 -17.37 7.34 -19.91
C GLU A 1 -18.11 8.24 -20.89
N TYR A 2 -17.77 9.50 -20.92
CA TYR A 2 -18.32 10.49 -21.86
C TYR A 2 -17.18 11.29 -22.49
N LEU A 3 -17.08 11.27 -23.83
CA LEU A 3 -16.09 12.02 -24.59
C LEU A 3 -16.54 13.46 -24.78
N VAL A 4 -15.77 14.41 -24.27
CA VAL A 4 -15.99 15.85 -24.41
C VAL A 4 -15.04 16.41 -25.46
N GLY A 5 -15.52 16.57 -26.67
CA GLY A 5 -14.64 16.90 -27.81
C GLY A 5 -13.77 15.70 -28.23
N ASN A 6 -12.65 15.98 -28.89
CA ASN A 6 -11.80 14.93 -29.48
C ASN A 6 -10.68 14.43 -28.54
N ASP A 7 -10.45 15.09 -27.42
CA ASP A 7 -9.23 14.92 -26.63
C ASP A 7 -9.48 14.85 -25.10
N THR A 8 -10.72 14.92 -24.69
CA THR A 8 -11.10 14.95 -23.25
C THR A 8 -12.18 13.92 -22.98
N THR A 9 -11.94 13.08 -21.99
CA THR A 9 -12.90 12.07 -21.49
C THR A 9 -13.20 12.34 -20.03
N VAL A 10 -14.47 12.48 -19.69
CA VAL A 10 -14.95 12.44 -18.30
C VAL A 10 -15.51 11.06 -18.03
N TYR A 11 -15.23 10.50 -16.88
CA TYR A 11 -15.76 9.20 -16.49
C TYR A 11 -16.19 9.20 -15.03
N ALA A 12 -17.16 8.38 -14.74
CA ALA A 12 -17.54 8.00 -13.40
C ALA A 12 -17.60 6.50 -13.32
N SER A 13 -17.18 5.94 -12.21
CA SER A 13 -17.28 4.50 -11.93
C SER A 13 -17.87 4.24 -10.55
N TYR A 14 -18.56 3.13 -10.44
CA TYR A 14 -18.99 2.51 -9.20
C TYR A 14 -18.55 1.05 -9.21
N GLY A 15 -17.95 0.62 -8.12
CA GLY A 15 -17.55 -0.76 -7.91
C GLY A 15 -18.01 -1.25 -6.55
N HIS A 16 -18.58 -2.47 -6.52
CA HIS A 16 -18.81 -3.19 -5.29
C HIS A 16 -17.90 -4.42 -5.29
N SER A 17 -17.13 -4.57 -4.24
CA SER A 17 -16.19 -5.68 -4.09
C SER A 17 -16.32 -6.31 -2.71
N PHE A 18 -15.89 -7.55 -2.59
CA PHE A 18 -15.77 -8.24 -1.31
C PHE A 18 -14.37 -8.87 -1.18
N THR A 19 -13.86 -8.89 0.04
CA THR A 19 -12.59 -9.54 0.39
C THR A 19 -12.86 -10.65 1.37
N PRO A 20 -12.70 -11.93 0.98
CA PRO A 20 -12.89 -13.04 1.91
C PRO A 20 -11.83 -13.04 3.00
N PRO A 21 -12.15 -13.53 4.21
CA PRO A 21 -11.17 -13.68 5.26
C PRO A 21 -10.07 -14.65 4.84
N ILE A 22 -8.82 -14.34 5.19
CA ILE A 22 -7.68 -15.24 4.95
C ILE A 22 -7.62 -16.32 6.03
N LEU A 23 -7.00 -17.45 5.70
CA LEU A 23 -6.89 -18.60 6.61
C LEU A 23 -6.32 -18.25 7.99
N TYR A 24 -5.35 -17.34 8.01
CA TYR A 24 -4.76 -16.84 9.27
C TYR A 24 -5.79 -16.14 10.17
N GLN A 25 -6.70 -15.36 9.60
CA GLN A 25 -7.77 -14.69 10.36
C GLN A 25 -8.79 -15.70 10.91
N VAL A 26 -9.13 -16.71 10.10
CA VAL A 26 -10.11 -17.73 10.45
C VAL A 26 -9.58 -18.70 11.51
N TYR A 27 -8.34 -19.19 11.34
CA TYR A 27 -7.81 -20.32 12.09
C TYR A 27 -6.70 -19.98 13.09
N ARG A 28 -6.30 -18.72 13.22
CA ARG A 28 -5.28 -18.34 14.21
C ARG A 28 -5.69 -18.82 15.60
N SER A 29 -4.86 -19.68 16.17
CA SER A 29 -5.09 -20.26 17.49
C SER A 29 -3.78 -20.31 18.28
N GLU A 30 -3.69 -19.50 19.30
CA GLU A 30 -2.64 -19.57 20.32
C GLU A 30 -3.30 -20.00 21.63
N ARG A 31 -3.15 -21.25 21.98
CA ARG A 31 -3.83 -21.84 23.16
C ARG A 31 -2.99 -21.64 24.41
N SER A 32 -3.52 -20.92 25.37
CA SER A 32 -3.02 -20.98 26.74
C SER A 32 -3.33 -22.32 27.38
N PRO A 33 -2.41 -22.90 28.19
CA PRO A 33 -2.71 -24.10 28.98
C PRO A 33 -3.98 -23.92 29.80
N ILE A 34 -4.89 -24.90 29.70
CA ILE A 34 -6.16 -24.91 30.43
C ILE A 34 -5.99 -25.78 31.68
N LYS A 35 -6.40 -25.26 32.83
CA LYS A 35 -6.44 -25.96 34.13
C LYS A 35 -7.84 -25.87 34.73
N ILE A 36 -8.25 -26.86 35.47
CA ILE A 36 -9.47 -26.78 36.28
C ILE A 36 -9.14 -26.06 37.59
N VAL A 37 -9.79 -24.95 37.83
CA VAL A 37 -9.66 -24.17 39.07
C VAL A 37 -11.05 -24.05 39.70
N ASN A 38 -11.27 -24.63 40.87
CA ASN A 38 -12.57 -24.67 41.53
C ASN A 38 -13.71 -25.19 40.61
N GLY A 39 -13.43 -26.25 39.85
CA GLY A 39 -14.40 -26.84 38.93
C GLY A 39 -14.60 -26.08 37.60
N VAL A 40 -13.92 -24.94 37.39
CA VAL A 40 -14.05 -24.13 36.15
C VAL A 40 -12.80 -24.28 35.29
N PRO A 41 -12.97 -24.64 34.01
CA PRO A 41 -11.87 -24.59 33.04
C PRO A 41 -11.29 -23.16 32.95
N THR A 42 -10.00 -23.02 33.22
CA THR A 42 -9.35 -21.70 33.29
C THR A 42 -8.07 -21.71 32.46
N ALA A 43 -7.97 -20.77 31.54
CA ALA A 43 -6.72 -20.51 30.83
C ALA A 43 -5.72 -19.74 31.68
N SER A 44 -4.44 -20.15 31.64
CA SER A 44 -3.40 -19.55 32.48
C SER A 44 -3.07 -18.11 32.11
N THR A 45 -3.24 -17.76 30.82
CA THR A 45 -2.89 -16.44 30.25
C THR A 45 -3.95 -16.00 29.25
N ARG A 46 -3.56 -15.12 28.32
CA ARG A 46 -4.35 -14.70 27.17
C ARG A 46 -4.30 -15.76 26.06
N GLY A 47 -5.41 -16.04 25.43
CA GLY A 47 -5.48 -16.88 24.22
C GLY A 47 -5.79 -16.07 22.96
N SER A 48 -5.28 -16.49 21.81
CA SER A 48 -5.82 -16.09 20.51
C SER A 48 -6.74 -17.22 20.02
N LEU A 49 -7.96 -16.89 19.63
CA LEU A 49 -8.99 -17.87 19.34
C LEU A 49 -9.38 -17.80 17.85
N PRO A 50 -9.61 -18.96 17.21
CA PRO A 50 -10.10 -18.99 15.83
C PRO A 50 -11.52 -18.44 15.74
N ASN A 51 -11.87 -17.91 14.58
CA ASN A 51 -13.23 -17.51 14.24
C ASN A 51 -13.59 -17.99 12.85
N PRO A 52 -14.20 -19.17 12.71
CA PRO A 52 -14.64 -19.69 11.43
C PRO A 52 -15.89 -18.98 10.88
N ASP A 53 -16.56 -18.16 11.69
CA ASP A 53 -17.80 -17.47 11.35
C ASP A 53 -17.53 -16.04 10.82
N LEU A 54 -16.33 -15.80 10.25
CA LEU A 54 -16.00 -14.52 9.64
C LEU A 54 -16.68 -14.38 8.28
N ASP A 55 -17.38 -13.26 8.11
CA ASP A 55 -17.94 -12.84 6.82
C ASP A 55 -16.89 -12.09 5.98
N PRO A 56 -17.04 -12.07 4.63
CA PRO A 56 -16.23 -11.21 3.78
C PRO A 56 -16.42 -9.73 4.09
N GLU A 57 -15.32 -8.95 4.04
CA GLU A 57 -15.40 -7.49 4.01
C GLU A 57 -16.08 -7.03 2.71
N GLN A 58 -16.87 -5.98 2.76
CA GLN A 58 -17.57 -5.42 1.60
C GLN A 58 -17.14 -3.96 1.40
N THR A 59 -16.77 -3.60 0.17
CA THR A 59 -16.33 -2.25 -0.17
C THR A 59 -17.09 -1.70 -1.37
N ASP A 60 -17.71 -0.55 -1.16
CA ASP A 60 -18.31 0.27 -2.21
C ASP A 60 -17.34 1.39 -2.60
N THR A 61 -16.95 1.45 -3.86
CA THR A 61 -16.02 2.45 -4.41
C THR A 61 -16.73 3.32 -5.43
N TYR A 62 -16.57 4.62 -5.31
CA TYR A 62 -17.06 5.64 -6.24
C TYR A 62 -15.86 6.45 -6.72
N GLU A 63 -15.76 6.64 -8.03
CA GLU A 63 -14.70 7.42 -8.65
C GLU A 63 -15.25 8.34 -9.73
N LEU A 64 -14.71 9.54 -9.79
CA LEU A 64 -14.93 10.51 -10.86
C LEU A 64 -13.59 10.97 -11.39
N GLY A 65 -13.40 10.92 -12.69
CA GLY A 65 -12.14 11.30 -13.30
C GLY A 65 -12.28 12.01 -14.63
N LEU A 66 -11.18 12.64 -15.01
CA LEU A 66 -11.01 13.34 -16.28
C LEU A 66 -9.68 12.93 -16.89
N LYS A 67 -9.71 12.47 -18.14
CA LYS A 67 -8.52 12.21 -18.97
C LYS A 67 -8.49 13.24 -20.09
N LYS A 68 -7.33 13.82 -20.30
CA LYS A 68 -7.11 14.75 -21.38
C LYS A 68 -5.83 14.44 -22.13
N LYS A 69 -5.91 14.49 -23.46
CA LYS A 69 -4.78 14.30 -24.37
C LYS A 69 -4.60 15.57 -25.19
N TRP A 70 -3.44 16.17 -25.10
CA TRP A 70 -2.95 17.18 -26.03
C TRP A 70 -1.97 16.52 -27.00
N LYS A 71 -1.46 17.29 -27.94
CA LYS A 71 -0.49 16.77 -28.90
C LYS A 71 0.64 15.96 -28.26
N ASP A 72 1.32 16.56 -27.27
CA ASP A 72 2.53 16.01 -26.65
C ASP A 72 2.35 15.67 -25.17
N THR A 73 1.12 15.79 -24.63
CA THR A 73 0.83 15.60 -23.21
C THR A 73 -0.42 14.75 -23.03
N THR A 74 -0.35 13.81 -22.12
CA THR A 74 -1.54 13.12 -21.59
C THR A 74 -1.60 13.36 -20.10
N ALA A 75 -2.77 13.76 -19.59
CA ALA A 75 -2.99 13.93 -18.17
C ALA A 75 -4.28 13.24 -17.72
N ASN A 76 -4.29 12.73 -16.50
CA ASN A 76 -5.44 12.14 -15.84
C ASN A 76 -5.57 12.70 -14.43
N ILE A 77 -6.80 13.02 -14.03
CA ILE A 77 -7.16 13.43 -12.68
C ILE A 77 -8.31 12.54 -12.23
N ALA A 78 -8.24 12.01 -11.01
CA ALA A 78 -9.32 11.25 -10.41
C ALA A 78 -9.52 11.66 -8.95
N VAL A 79 -10.76 11.63 -8.51
CA VAL A 79 -11.15 11.70 -7.11
C VAL A 79 -11.97 10.46 -6.79
N TYR A 80 -11.72 9.86 -5.64
CA TYR A 80 -12.43 8.66 -5.24
C TYR A 80 -12.78 8.63 -3.77
N LYS A 81 -13.77 7.80 -3.47
CA LYS A 81 -14.19 7.44 -2.12
C LYS A 81 -14.51 5.96 -2.07
N ALA A 82 -14.02 5.27 -1.05
CA ALA A 82 -14.33 3.88 -0.77
C ALA A 82 -14.87 3.74 0.66
N ASP A 83 -15.99 3.06 0.80
CA ASP A 83 -16.62 2.77 2.10
C ASP A 83 -16.60 1.24 2.30
N THR A 84 -15.84 0.76 3.30
CA THR A 84 -15.77 -0.65 3.68
C THR A 84 -16.63 -0.91 4.90
N LYS A 85 -17.44 -1.95 4.84
CA LYS A 85 -18.23 -2.50 5.93
C LYS A 85 -17.72 -3.88 6.31
N ASP A 86 -18.03 -4.29 7.53
CA ASP A 86 -17.69 -5.60 8.07
C ASP A 86 -16.17 -5.89 8.01
N ALA A 87 -15.35 -4.82 8.15
CA ALA A 87 -13.91 -4.94 8.15
C ALA A 87 -13.44 -5.89 9.26
N ILE A 88 -12.56 -6.82 8.90
CA ILE A 88 -12.05 -7.84 9.80
C ILE A 88 -10.94 -7.25 10.65
N ARG A 89 -11.19 -7.12 11.95
CA ARG A 89 -10.26 -6.53 12.91
C ARG A 89 -9.88 -7.50 14.02
N TYR A 90 -8.67 -7.33 14.53
CA TYR A 90 -8.19 -8.09 15.68
C TYR A 90 -8.77 -7.50 16.94
N PHE A 91 -9.76 -8.19 17.50
CA PHE A 91 -10.42 -7.82 18.76
C PHE A 91 -9.69 -8.41 19.94
N SER A 92 -9.52 -7.65 21.00
CA SER A 92 -9.02 -8.13 22.29
C SER A 92 -9.94 -7.68 23.41
N THR A 93 -10.31 -8.60 24.30
CA THR A 93 -11.13 -8.24 25.46
C THR A 93 -10.37 -7.34 26.45
N GLY A 94 -9.03 -7.38 26.45
CA GLY A 94 -8.17 -6.58 27.35
C GLY A 94 -8.28 -6.93 28.85
N LYS A 95 -9.35 -7.62 29.24
CA LYS A 95 -9.68 -8.00 30.62
C LYS A 95 -10.13 -9.45 30.70
N ALA A 96 -10.17 -9.99 31.94
CA ALA A 96 -10.64 -11.35 32.20
C ALA A 96 -12.02 -11.58 31.54
N SER A 97 -12.15 -12.69 30.83
CA SER A 97 -13.35 -12.96 30.01
C SER A 97 -13.53 -14.47 29.80
N THR A 98 -14.76 -14.91 29.58
CA THR A 98 -15.10 -16.29 29.28
C THR A 98 -15.46 -16.43 27.79
N TYR A 99 -14.96 -17.49 27.15
CA TYR A 99 -15.31 -17.86 25.78
C TYR A 99 -15.55 -19.37 25.71
N LYS A 100 -16.72 -19.77 25.19
CA LYS A 100 -17.13 -21.19 25.07
C LYS A 100 -16.84 -22.03 26.33
N GLY A 101 -17.22 -21.48 27.51
CA GLY A 101 -17.05 -22.15 28.81
C GLY A 101 -15.64 -22.12 29.41
N VAL A 102 -14.64 -21.55 28.74
CA VAL A 102 -13.27 -21.42 29.25
C VAL A 102 -13.04 -19.99 29.74
N PHE A 103 -12.59 -19.85 30.99
CA PHE A 103 -12.23 -18.56 31.60
C PHE A 103 -10.77 -18.20 31.31
N TYR A 104 -10.56 -17.06 30.64
CA TYR A 104 -9.24 -16.48 30.30
C TYR A 104 -8.91 -15.35 31.29
N LYS A 105 -7.97 -15.58 32.20
CA LYS A 105 -7.60 -14.63 33.26
C LYS A 105 -7.16 -13.26 32.73
N LYS A 106 -6.44 -13.23 31.63
CA LYS A 106 -5.96 -12.00 30.95
C LYS A 106 -6.76 -11.68 29.68
N GLY A 107 -7.94 -12.33 29.50
CA GLY A 107 -8.77 -12.17 28.32
C GLY A 107 -8.32 -13.01 27.14
N TYR A 108 -9.01 -12.84 26.03
CA TYR A 108 -8.72 -13.47 24.76
C TYR A 108 -8.77 -12.45 23.60
N SER A 109 -8.20 -12.85 22.51
CA SER A 109 -8.23 -12.09 21.26
C SER A 109 -8.78 -12.94 20.12
N GLN A 110 -9.38 -12.32 19.11
CA GLN A 110 -10.02 -13.00 18.01
C GLN A 110 -10.19 -12.01 16.85
N TYR A 111 -10.12 -12.47 15.60
CA TYR A 111 -10.59 -11.67 14.47
C TYR A 111 -12.11 -11.64 14.43
N ARG A 112 -12.70 -10.49 14.12
CA ARG A 112 -14.15 -10.27 14.04
C ARG A 112 -14.49 -9.24 12.98
N ASN A 113 -15.68 -9.37 12.39
CA ASN A 113 -16.29 -8.36 11.53
C ASN A 113 -16.98 -7.29 12.41
N PHE A 114 -16.38 -6.15 12.60
CA PHE A 114 -16.99 -5.05 13.35
C PHE A 114 -16.50 -3.67 12.92
N GLY A 115 -15.54 -3.62 12.00
CA GLY A 115 -14.93 -2.38 11.56
C GLY A 115 -15.68 -1.73 10.41
N LYS A 116 -15.55 -0.39 10.32
CA LYS A 116 -15.89 0.41 9.15
C LYS A 116 -14.65 1.18 8.76
N ALA A 117 -14.25 1.08 7.49
CA ALA A 117 -13.18 1.91 6.97
C ALA A 117 -13.74 2.84 5.88
N LYS A 118 -13.25 4.08 5.85
CA LYS A 118 -13.57 5.06 4.83
C LYS A 118 -12.28 5.61 4.27
N LYS A 119 -12.09 5.44 2.98
CA LYS A 119 -10.94 5.95 2.24
C LYS A 119 -11.40 6.98 1.23
N LYS A 120 -10.66 8.04 1.06
CA LYS A 120 -10.86 9.03 0.00
C LYS A 120 -9.52 9.53 -0.50
N GLY A 121 -9.47 9.84 -1.77
CA GLY A 121 -8.22 10.27 -2.39
C GLY A 121 -8.43 11.12 -3.63
N PHE A 122 -7.32 11.69 -4.03
CA PHE A 122 -7.11 12.41 -5.28
C PHE A 122 -5.88 11.85 -5.94
N GLU A 123 -5.96 11.59 -7.24
CA GLU A 123 -4.86 11.12 -8.05
C GLU A 123 -4.68 12.03 -9.26
N PHE A 124 -3.44 12.30 -9.57
CA PHE A 124 -3.02 13.01 -10.77
C PHE A 124 -1.89 12.24 -11.44
N SER A 125 -1.98 12.05 -12.75
CA SER A 125 -0.89 11.55 -13.55
C SER A 125 -0.74 12.37 -14.82
N ALA A 126 0.49 12.61 -15.24
CA ALA A 126 0.80 13.27 -16.51
C ALA A 126 2.03 12.66 -17.14
N THR A 127 2.03 12.57 -18.47
CA THR A 127 3.20 12.29 -19.29
C THR A 127 3.34 13.38 -20.33
N HIS A 128 4.57 13.80 -20.60
CA HIS A 128 4.85 14.83 -21.60
C HIS A 128 6.04 14.42 -22.46
N GLN A 129 5.89 14.57 -23.78
CA GLN A 129 6.96 14.40 -24.74
C GLN A 129 7.62 15.75 -25.01
N PHE A 130 8.80 15.99 -24.45
CA PHE A 130 9.55 17.25 -24.61
C PHE A 130 10.21 17.36 -25.99
N SER A 131 10.60 16.20 -26.55
CA SER A 131 11.16 16.07 -27.90
C SER A 131 11.04 14.62 -28.37
N ASP A 132 11.45 14.32 -29.62
CA ASP A 132 11.46 12.95 -30.14
C ASP A 132 12.31 11.96 -29.29
N LYS A 133 13.15 12.48 -28.41
CA LYS A 133 14.07 11.68 -27.60
C LYS A 133 13.87 11.80 -26.09
N VAL A 134 13.12 12.79 -25.64
CA VAL A 134 12.96 13.07 -24.21
C VAL A 134 11.50 13.09 -23.84
N SER A 135 11.14 12.27 -22.88
CA SER A 135 9.84 12.27 -22.25
C SER A 135 9.96 12.42 -20.74
N GLY A 136 8.88 12.75 -20.08
CA GLY A 136 8.82 12.79 -18.63
C GLY A 136 7.43 12.49 -18.12
N TYR A 137 7.36 12.12 -16.85
CA TYR A 137 6.10 11.82 -16.18
C TYR A 137 6.08 12.33 -14.74
N LEU A 138 4.87 12.56 -14.26
CA LEU A 138 4.58 12.90 -12.87
C LEU A 138 3.31 12.16 -12.44
N ASN A 139 3.40 11.43 -11.32
CA ASN A 139 2.27 10.85 -10.64
C ASN A 139 2.21 11.42 -9.22
N TYR A 140 1.04 11.81 -8.80
CA TYR A 140 0.77 12.29 -7.46
C TYR A 140 -0.49 11.63 -6.94
N ALA A 141 -0.42 11.08 -5.72
CA ALA A 141 -1.57 10.60 -4.98
C ALA A 141 -1.62 11.29 -3.61
N TRP A 142 -2.81 11.73 -3.27
CA TRP A 142 -3.18 12.12 -1.91
C TRP A 142 -4.30 11.21 -1.45
N GLU A 143 -4.13 10.62 -0.27
CA GLU A 143 -5.17 9.79 0.31
C GLU A 143 -5.28 9.98 1.81
N THR A 144 -6.45 9.69 2.34
CA THR A 144 -6.71 9.61 3.77
C THR A 144 -7.71 8.50 4.06
N GLU A 145 -7.49 7.81 5.13
CA GLU A 145 -8.35 6.75 5.61
C GLU A 145 -8.76 6.99 7.06
N SER A 146 -9.97 6.61 7.39
CA SER A 146 -10.43 6.50 8.77
C SER A 146 -10.97 5.10 9.03
N ILE A 147 -10.70 4.56 10.22
CA ILE A 147 -11.15 3.26 10.67
C ILE A 147 -11.98 3.51 11.94
N ASP A 148 -13.24 3.09 11.90
CA ASP A 148 -14.20 3.30 12.99
C ASP A 148 -14.32 4.77 13.46
N GLY A 149 -14.09 5.71 12.52
CA GLY A 149 -14.14 7.15 12.74
C GLY A 149 -12.80 7.77 13.13
N GLU A 150 -11.82 6.99 13.54
CA GLU A 150 -10.48 7.45 13.87
C GLU A 150 -9.59 7.50 12.62
N HIS A 151 -8.74 8.52 12.51
CA HIS A 151 -7.81 8.66 11.39
C HIS A 151 -6.77 7.52 11.40
N ASN A 152 -6.61 6.85 10.26
CA ASN A 152 -5.53 5.88 10.07
C ASN A 152 -4.23 6.61 9.76
N TRP A 153 -3.31 6.63 10.70
CA TRP A 153 -2.01 7.27 10.58
C TRP A 153 -0.94 6.39 9.91
N ASP A 154 -1.24 5.10 9.71
CA ASP A 154 -0.28 4.11 9.17
C ASP A 154 -0.04 4.28 7.67
N ILE A 155 -0.90 5.04 6.98
CA ILE A 155 -0.76 5.30 5.55
C ILE A 155 -0.15 6.68 5.30
N PRO A 156 0.79 6.80 4.33
CA PRO A 156 1.32 8.10 3.94
C PRO A 156 0.26 8.90 3.17
N LYS A 157 0.08 10.18 3.53
CA LYS A 157 -0.92 11.05 2.88
C LYS A 157 -0.54 11.48 1.48
N HIS A 158 0.75 11.55 1.16
CA HIS A 158 1.25 12.05 -0.11
C HIS A 158 2.28 11.08 -0.67
N LEU A 159 2.05 10.67 -1.91
CA LEU A 159 2.94 9.89 -2.74
C LEU A 159 3.20 10.68 -4.03
N ILE A 160 4.47 10.92 -4.34
CA ILE A 160 4.87 11.58 -5.59
C ILE A 160 5.89 10.68 -6.27
N HIS A 161 5.67 10.39 -7.54
CA HIS A 161 6.62 9.66 -8.38
C HIS A 161 6.78 10.40 -9.69
N PHE A 162 8.01 10.75 -10.04
CA PHE A 162 8.31 11.48 -11.27
C PHE A 162 9.63 11.01 -11.87
N GLY A 163 9.74 11.19 -13.17
CA GLY A 163 10.94 10.81 -13.87
C GLY A 163 11.02 11.40 -15.25
N ALA A 164 12.19 11.22 -15.86
CA ALA A 164 12.46 11.59 -17.23
C ALA A 164 13.23 10.47 -17.93
N GLU A 165 12.90 10.24 -19.18
CA GLU A 165 13.50 9.25 -20.05
C GLU A 165 14.13 9.94 -21.26
N PHE A 166 15.35 9.51 -21.60
CA PHE A 166 16.02 9.85 -22.82
C PHE A 166 16.25 8.58 -23.64
N THR A 167 15.75 8.54 -24.85
CA THR A 167 15.89 7.40 -25.76
C THR A 167 16.42 7.85 -27.11
N ASP A 168 17.47 7.21 -27.57
CA ASP A 168 17.96 7.33 -28.94
C ASP A 168 18.35 5.95 -29.51
N LYS A 169 19.04 5.90 -30.67
CA LYS A 169 19.38 4.64 -31.34
C LYS A 169 20.22 3.67 -30.48
N ARG A 170 20.95 4.15 -29.51
CA ARG A 170 21.87 3.34 -28.68
C ARG A 170 21.61 3.48 -27.18
N TRP A 171 21.08 4.59 -26.74
CA TRP A 171 20.87 4.90 -25.34
C TRP A 171 19.41 4.89 -24.99
N ASP A 172 19.12 4.30 -23.84
CA ASP A 172 17.85 4.40 -23.13
C ASP A 172 18.20 4.69 -21.68
N ILE A 173 17.92 5.91 -21.23
CA ILE A 173 18.30 6.39 -19.90
C ILE A 173 17.04 6.85 -19.19
N LEU A 174 16.77 6.27 -18.03
CA LEU A 174 15.67 6.64 -17.16
C LEU A 174 16.22 7.15 -15.82
N ALA A 175 15.87 8.38 -15.47
CA ALA A 175 16.03 8.90 -14.12
C ALA A 175 14.64 9.02 -13.49
N ASP A 176 14.45 8.41 -12.34
CA ASP A 176 13.19 8.44 -11.60
C ASP A 176 13.38 8.78 -10.13
N ALA A 177 12.35 9.32 -9.50
CA ALA A 177 12.38 9.65 -8.09
C ALA A 177 11.00 9.48 -7.46
N GLN A 178 10.99 9.03 -6.21
CA GLN A 178 9.80 8.85 -5.39
C GLN A 178 9.92 9.62 -4.08
N TYR A 179 8.87 10.32 -3.73
CA TYR A 179 8.68 10.91 -2.41
C TYR A 179 7.48 10.27 -1.72
N VAL A 180 7.67 9.88 -0.48
CA VAL A 180 6.63 9.35 0.41
C VAL A 180 6.58 10.23 1.66
N SER A 181 5.40 10.75 2.00
CA SER A 181 5.23 11.55 3.21
C SER A 181 5.36 10.70 4.47
N ALA A 182 5.64 11.35 5.59
CA ALA A 182 5.67 10.67 6.89
C ALA A 182 4.32 10.02 7.21
N ARG A 183 4.39 8.88 7.89
CA ARG A 183 3.28 8.17 8.52
C ARG A 183 3.59 7.92 9.99
N GLN A 184 2.62 7.49 10.74
CA GLN A 184 2.79 7.12 12.14
C GLN A 184 2.53 5.62 12.28
N GLU A 185 3.42 4.93 12.97
CA GLU A 185 3.29 3.51 13.26
C GLU A 185 3.20 3.30 14.78
N PRO A 186 2.31 2.42 15.26
CA PRO A 186 2.26 2.10 16.68
C PRO A 186 3.44 1.21 17.07
N ASP A 187 4.16 1.56 18.12
CA ASP A 187 5.13 0.67 18.72
C ASP A 187 4.42 -0.56 19.31
N ALA A 188 4.85 -1.74 18.88
CA ALA A 188 4.19 -3.00 19.26
C ALA A 188 4.25 -3.30 20.77
N ALA A 189 5.22 -2.76 21.49
CA ALA A 189 5.40 -3.00 22.92
C ALA A 189 4.66 -1.99 23.79
N THR A 190 4.65 -0.73 23.38
CA THR A 190 4.13 0.38 24.19
C THR A 190 2.80 0.91 23.69
N GLY A 191 2.44 0.66 22.43
CA GLY A 191 1.29 1.26 21.75
C GLY A 191 1.43 2.75 21.46
N VAL A 192 2.59 3.34 21.75
CA VAL A 192 2.87 4.74 21.45
C VAL A 192 3.21 4.87 19.95
N TYR A 193 2.57 5.81 19.28
CA TYR A 193 2.85 6.09 17.88
C TYR A 193 4.19 6.80 17.71
N TYR A 194 5.02 6.30 16.81
CA TYR A 194 6.24 6.98 16.34
C TYR A 194 6.12 7.35 14.87
N SER A 195 6.85 8.36 14.46
CA SER A 195 6.86 8.77 13.05
C SER A 195 7.82 7.90 12.25
N ALA A 196 7.30 7.08 11.35
CA ALA A 196 8.06 6.55 10.24
C ALA A 196 8.27 7.70 9.25
N GLY A 197 9.49 8.23 9.23
CA GLY A 197 9.82 9.50 8.57
C GLY A 197 9.52 9.51 7.08
N LYS A 198 9.29 10.70 6.54
CA LYS A 198 9.26 10.92 5.09
C LYS A 198 10.57 10.52 4.45
N PHE A 199 10.51 10.02 3.21
CA PHE A 199 11.70 9.71 2.45
C PHE A 199 11.58 10.14 0.98
N PHE A 200 12.74 10.34 0.38
CA PHE A 200 12.92 10.60 -1.03
C PHE A 200 13.99 9.66 -1.55
N ILE A 201 13.65 8.88 -2.57
CA ILE A 201 14.56 7.96 -3.26
C ILE A 201 14.61 8.36 -4.72
N ALA A 202 15.82 8.41 -5.28
CA ALA A 202 16.03 8.55 -6.71
C ALA A 202 16.84 7.38 -7.24
N SER A 203 16.59 6.99 -8.47
CA SER A 203 17.26 5.90 -9.17
C SER A 203 17.63 6.33 -10.59
N LEU A 204 18.65 5.70 -11.14
CA LEU A 204 19.12 5.92 -12.49
C LEU A 204 19.34 4.59 -13.18
N SER A 205 18.74 4.42 -14.35
CA SER A 205 18.99 3.30 -15.26
C SER A 205 19.57 3.84 -16.56
N ALA A 206 20.63 3.22 -17.06
CA ALA A 206 21.21 3.53 -18.36
C ALA A 206 21.48 2.24 -19.11
N ASN A 207 20.80 2.07 -20.26
CA ASN A 207 20.98 0.96 -21.18
C ASN A 207 21.77 1.45 -22.39
N TYR A 208 22.78 0.71 -22.78
CA TYR A 208 23.56 0.97 -23.99
C TYR A 208 23.56 -0.23 -24.92
N SER A 209 23.13 -0.01 -26.17
CA SER A 209 23.12 -1.03 -27.22
C SER A 209 24.42 -0.96 -28.04
N PHE A 210 25.35 -1.88 -27.80
CA PHE A 210 26.57 -2.02 -28.59
C PHE A 210 26.26 -2.47 -30.01
N THR A 211 25.38 -3.47 -30.11
CA THR A 211 24.87 -4.04 -31.36
C THR A 211 23.37 -4.33 -31.20
N LYS A 212 22.72 -4.82 -32.27
CA LYS A 212 21.32 -5.27 -32.19
C LYS A 212 21.12 -6.42 -31.19
N ASN A 213 22.16 -7.18 -30.90
CA ASN A 213 22.10 -8.39 -30.09
C ASN A 213 22.82 -8.23 -28.74
N THR A 214 23.53 -7.11 -28.50
CA THR A 214 24.34 -6.93 -27.29
C THR A 214 24.00 -5.61 -26.62
N THR A 215 23.55 -5.67 -25.37
CA THR A 215 23.23 -4.49 -24.55
C THR A 215 23.90 -4.62 -23.18
N ALA A 216 24.34 -3.48 -22.62
CA ALA A 216 24.71 -3.37 -21.22
C ALA A 216 23.71 -2.46 -20.52
N GLN A 217 23.35 -2.82 -19.32
CA GLN A 217 22.53 -2.02 -18.42
C GLN A 217 23.32 -1.71 -17.15
N PHE A 218 23.33 -0.45 -16.78
CA PHE A 218 23.80 0.02 -15.48
C PHE A 218 22.62 0.61 -14.72
N TYR A 219 22.43 0.18 -13.46
CA TYR A 219 21.34 0.65 -12.59
C TYR A 219 21.90 1.05 -11.24
N ILE A 220 21.48 2.21 -10.77
CA ILE A 220 21.71 2.70 -9.41
C ILE A 220 20.36 2.86 -8.73
N TYR A 221 20.12 2.11 -7.69
CA TYR A 221 18.99 2.32 -6.79
C TYR A 221 19.42 3.18 -5.61
N ASN A 222 18.52 4.05 -5.15
CA ASN A 222 18.73 4.92 -3.99
C ASN A 222 20.01 5.77 -4.12
N LEU A 223 20.05 6.60 -5.17
CA LEU A 223 21.20 7.42 -5.58
C LEU A 223 21.80 8.25 -4.43
N PHE A 224 20.97 8.71 -3.49
CA PHE A 224 21.38 9.53 -2.35
C PHE A 224 21.70 8.73 -1.09
N ASP A 225 21.71 7.40 -1.15
CA ASP A 225 21.96 6.49 -0.03
C ASP A 225 21.11 6.78 1.21
N LYS A 226 19.83 7.09 0.97
CA LYS A 226 18.89 7.40 2.03
C LYS A 226 18.60 6.15 2.85
N VAL A 227 18.84 6.22 4.15
CA VAL A 227 18.39 5.18 5.08
C VAL A 227 16.89 5.35 5.30
N ILE A 228 16.13 4.29 5.04
CA ILE A 228 14.71 4.22 5.27
C ILE A 228 14.48 3.29 6.45
N TYR A 229 13.92 3.84 7.51
CA TYR A 229 13.45 3.06 8.64
C TYR A 229 11.99 2.73 8.40
N ASP A 230 11.73 1.52 8.00
CA ASP A 230 10.41 0.91 7.92
C ASP A 230 10.43 -0.38 8.77
N SER A 231 9.31 -1.04 8.92
CA SER A 231 9.20 -2.35 9.61
C SER A 231 10.19 -3.39 9.10
N GLU A 232 10.67 -3.21 7.86
CA GLU A 232 11.77 -3.96 7.26
C GLU A 232 12.87 -2.98 6.81
N ALA A 233 14.13 -3.30 7.11
CA ALA A 233 15.26 -2.48 6.70
C ALA A 233 15.34 -2.43 5.17
N ALA A 234 15.10 -1.26 4.59
CA ALA A 234 15.29 -1.07 3.16
C ALA A 234 16.78 -1.01 2.83
N SER A 235 17.14 -1.60 1.70
CA SER A 235 18.52 -1.57 1.21
C SER A 235 18.97 -0.13 0.98
N GLY A 236 20.19 0.21 1.39
CA GLY A 236 20.87 1.42 1.00
C GLY A 236 21.11 1.48 -0.51
N ARG A 237 22.03 2.34 -0.94
CA ARG A 237 22.36 2.44 -2.36
C ARG A 237 22.91 1.12 -2.90
N THR A 238 22.36 0.69 -4.04
CA THR A 238 22.83 -0.51 -4.75
C THR A 238 23.18 -0.18 -6.19
N TYR A 239 24.11 -0.95 -6.73
CA TYR A 239 24.55 -0.86 -8.11
C TYR A 239 24.38 -2.22 -8.78
N THR A 240 23.85 -2.21 -10.00
CA THR A 240 23.69 -3.41 -10.81
C THR A 240 24.27 -3.17 -12.20
N LEU A 241 25.10 -4.09 -12.67
CA LEU A 241 25.59 -4.13 -14.04
C LEU A 241 25.13 -5.44 -14.68
N THR A 242 24.43 -5.33 -15.80
CA THR A 242 23.95 -6.49 -16.56
C THR A 242 24.46 -6.41 -18.00
N LEU A 243 25.02 -7.49 -18.50
CA LEU A 243 25.36 -7.65 -19.92
C LEU A 243 24.45 -8.72 -20.52
N ARG A 244 23.71 -8.37 -21.58
CA ARG A 244 22.83 -9.28 -22.31
C ARG A 244 23.36 -9.47 -23.72
N HIS A 245 23.46 -10.73 -24.17
CA HIS A 245 23.74 -11.10 -25.55
C HIS A 245 22.72 -12.13 -26.01
N SER A 246 22.16 -11.91 -27.21
CA SER A 246 21.26 -12.88 -27.88
C SER A 246 21.98 -13.45 -29.09
N PHE A 247 21.98 -14.76 -29.22
CA PHE A 247 22.60 -15.51 -30.31
C PHE A 247 21.65 -15.68 -31.48
#